data_fd4f6848c428c03ffec18be10bf97d78
#
_entry.id   fd4f6848c428c03ffec18be10bf97d78
#
_cell.length_a   1.000
_cell.length_b   1.000
_cell.length_c   1.000
_cell.angle_alpha   90.00
_cell.angle_beta   90.00
_cell.angle_gamma   90.00
#
_symmetry.space_group_name_H-M   'P 1'
#
loop_
_entity.id
_entity.type
_entity.pdbx_description
1 polymer ?
#
loop_
_entity_poly.entity_id
_entity_poly.type
_entity_poly.pdbx_seq_one_letter_code
_entity_poly.pdbx_strand_id
1 'polypeptide(L)'
;MSNTAQTPQSSFLYFTGAGSDKVYQVHLRPKDEGWVVDYGNGRRGGTLSTGTKTSSPIAYEAALKIYDKVVKEKTSKGYTTDQSGALYTSTDLAGRVSGELPQLPTLILEEQAARYFDDPGWGLQEKADGENRILLIEGETVRGTNRRGLFVDIPQAWVGATAARQGRTVIAGEHVGDAFMAFDLLELHGEDLRGAPFIERFGHLRTVALSISWISLLELELTAEGKRRRAAELLAAHGEGYVLKALDAPFAAGRSASSLKFKFNQSATCEVIRVNAQRSVAVGLRDEAGAMVDLGNVTVPPNEALPAVGTLVEVRYLYRYAGGKFEQPVYKGQRPDMTAEDAVLSQVTRIKDRSAVGDDEVA
;
A
#
# COMPACT_ATOMS: atom_id res chain seq x y z
N MET A 1 27.49 -16.47 -41.28
CA MET A 1 26.66 -16.71 -40.12
C MET A 1 27.00 -15.64 -39.11
N SER A 2 26.16 -14.64 -38.97
CA SER A 2 26.38 -13.53 -38.03
C SER A 2 26.26 -14.05 -36.60
N ASN A 3 27.37 -14.05 -35.89
CA ASN A 3 27.44 -14.41 -34.49
C ASN A 3 26.82 -13.24 -33.69
N THR A 4 25.50 -13.24 -33.55
CA THR A 4 24.81 -12.26 -32.70
C THR A 4 25.24 -12.54 -31.25
N ALA A 5 25.94 -11.61 -30.62
CA ALA A 5 26.38 -11.77 -29.25
C ALA A 5 25.18 -12.08 -28.33
N GLN A 6 25.24 -13.22 -27.65
CA GLN A 6 24.23 -13.64 -26.69
C GLN A 6 24.33 -12.74 -25.43
N THR A 7 23.42 -11.78 -25.30
CA THR A 7 23.49 -10.75 -24.24
C THR A 7 22.26 -10.83 -23.35
N PRO A 8 22.42 -10.76 -22.02
CA PRO A 8 21.28 -10.60 -21.11
C PRO A 8 20.47 -9.36 -21.45
N GLN A 9 19.15 -9.46 -21.36
CA GLN A 9 18.23 -8.35 -21.61
C GLN A 9 17.25 -8.20 -20.46
N SER A 10 16.85 -6.97 -20.19
CA SER A 10 15.84 -6.67 -19.19
C SER A 10 14.92 -5.56 -19.69
N SER A 11 13.62 -5.73 -19.49
CA SER A 11 12.62 -4.69 -19.73
C SER A 11 11.82 -4.45 -18.47
N PHE A 12 11.67 -3.18 -18.16
CA PHE A 12 10.81 -2.68 -17.10
C PHE A 12 9.63 -1.98 -17.76
N LEU A 13 8.44 -2.45 -17.48
CA LEU A 13 7.22 -2.00 -18.12
C LEU A 13 6.25 -1.53 -17.04
N TYR A 14 5.70 -0.35 -17.23
CA TYR A 14 4.85 0.34 -16.25
C TYR A 14 3.46 0.54 -16.81
N PHE A 15 2.47 0.38 -15.96
CA PHE A 15 1.08 0.63 -16.30
C PHE A 15 0.45 1.48 -15.21
N THR A 16 0.04 2.69 -15.60
CA THR A 16 -0.74 3.59 -14.73
C THR A 16 -2.08 3.82 -15.39
N GLY A 17 -3.15 3.52 -14.69
CA GLY A 17 -4.51 3.73 -15.22
C GLY A 17 -5.58 3.11 -14.33
N ALA A 18 -6.77 3.72 -14.31
CA ALA A 18 -7.95 3.28 -13.57
C ALA A 18 -7.68 2.97 -12.07
N GLY A 19 -6.85 3.79 -11.41
CA GLY A 19 -6.47 3.58 -10.00
C GLY A 19 -5.45 2.45 -9.80
N SER A 20 -4.78 2.02 -10.86
CA SER A 20 -3.80 0.93 -10.84
C SER A 20 -2.44 1.46 -11.25
N ASP A 21 -1.45 1.28 -10.38
CA ASP A 21 -0.04 1.55 -10.65
C ASP A 21 0.74 0.24 -10.54
N LYS A 22 1.17 -0.29 -11.69
CA LYS A 22 1.77 -1.62 -11.80
C LYS A 22 3.11 -1.57 -12.52
N VAL A 23 4.00 -2.46 -12.09
CA VAL A 23 5.24 -2.77 -12.79
C VAL A 23 5.24 -4.22 -13.24
N TYR A 24 5.79 -4.45 -14.40
CA TYR A 24 6.12 -5.77 -14.92
C TYR A 24 7.58 -5.77 -15.38
N GLN A 25 8.39 -6.58 -14.74
CA GLN A 25 9.80 -6.76 -15.09
C GLN A 25 9.94 -8.08 -15.84
N VAL A 26 10.75 -8.12 -16.89
CA VAL A 26 11.09 -9.34 -17.58
C VAL A 26 12.59 -9.35 -17.87
N HIS A 27 13.23 -10.48 -17.60
CA HIS A 27 14.67 -10.65 -17.67
C HIS A 27 15.00 -11.89 -18.50
N LEU A 28 15.76 -11.71 -19.57
CA LEU A 28 16.44 -12.78 -20.31
C LEU A 28 17.85 -12.91 -19.75
N ARG A 29 18.16 -14.00 -19.09
CA ARG A 29 19.46 -14.17 -18.43
C ARG A 29 20.02 -15.59 -18.61
N PRO A 30 21.35 -15.75 -18.60
CA PRO A 30 21.97 -17.07 -18.62
C PRO A 30 21.65 -17.81 -17.31
N LYS A 31 21.46 -19.12 -17.42
CA LYS A 31 21.33 -20.03 -16.30
C LYS A 31 21.82 -21.40 -16.73
N ASP A 32 22.76 -21.99 -15.96
CA ASP A 32 23.43 -23.24 -16.28
C ASP A 32 24.01 -23.20 -17.71
N GLU A 33 23.75 -24.20 -18.56
CA GLU A 33 24.21 -24.24 -19.94
C GLU A 33 23.25 -23.60 -20.95
N GLY A 34 22.27 -22.79 -20.49
CA GLY A 34 21.25 -22.20 -21.35
C GLY A 34 20.78 -20.83 -20.88
N TRP A 35 19.57 -20.48 -21.28
CA TRP A 35 18.93 -19.18 -21.00
C TRP A 35 17.53 -19.38 -20.45
N VAL A 36 17.16 -18.50 -19.53
CA VAL A 36 15.81 -18.45 -18.92
C VAL A 36 15.21 -17.07 -19.08
N VAL A 37 13.86 -17.03 -19.09
CA VAL A 37 13.09 -15.79 -19.06
C VAL A 37 12.33 -15.74 -17.74
N ASP A 38 12.80 -14.91 -16.85
CA ASP A 38 12.16 -14.65 -15.56
C ASP A 38 11.33 -13.37 -15.60
N TYR A 39 10.34 -13.28 -14.74
CA TYR A 39 9.53 -12.08 -14.60
C TYR A 39 9.19 -11.78 -13.15
N GLY A 40 8.93 -10.50 -12.89
CA GLY A 40 8.35 -10.01 -11.66
C GLY A 40 7.20 -9.06 -11.99
N ASN A 41 6.10 -9.14 -11.29
CA ASN A 41 4.98 -8.23 -11.49
C ASN A 41 4.26 -7.92 -10.18
N GLY A 42 3.73 -6.72 -10.08
CA GLY A 42 3.01 -6.26 -8.90
C GLY A 42 2.66 -4.78 -8.97
N ARG A 43 2.25 -4.23 -7.84
CA ARG A 43 2.10 -2.79 -7.66
C ARG A 43 3.50 -2.16 -7.64
N ARG A 44 3.66 -0.99 -8.27
CA ARG A 44 4.91 -0.24 -8.22
C ARG A 44 5.29 0.05 -6.77
N GLY A 45 6.57 -0.18 -6.41
CA GLY A 45 7.07 -0.04 -5.04
C GLY A 45 6.65 -1.15 -4.06
N GLY A 46 5.82 -2.11 -4.49
CA GLY A 46 5.42 -3.28 -3.70
C GLY A 46 6.32 -4.50 -3.92
N THR A 47 6.11 -5.55 -3.12
CA THR A 47 6.75 -6.85 -3.34
C THR A 47 6.21 -7.47 -4.63
N LEU A 48 7.10 -7.77 -5.58
CA LEU A 48 6.72 -8.38 -6.84
C LEU A 48 6.46 -9.89 -6.68
N SER A 49 5.41 -10.36 -7.33
CA SER A 49 5.24 -11.78 -7.59
C SER A 49 6.18 -12.18 -8.72
N THR A 50 7.12 -13.09 -8.44
CA THR A 50 8.13 -13.52 -9.39
C THR A 50 7.83 -14.91 -9.94
N GLY A 51 8.32 -15.20 -11.15
CA GLY A 51 8.21 -16.50 -11.78
C GLY A 51 9.08 -16.60 -13.01
N THR A 52 9.02 -17.73 -13.69
CA THR A 52 9.73 -17.97 -14.94
C THR A 52 8.75 -18.33 -16.06
N LYS A 53 9.09 -17.94 -17.29
CA LYS A 53 8.38 -18.31 -18.52
C LYS A 53 8.97 -19.53 -19.21
N THR A 54 10.12 -19.99 -18.71
CA THR A 54 10.82 -21.18 -19.20
C THR A 54 10.89 -22.23 -18.10
N SER A 55 10.41 -23.45 -18.36
CA SER A 55 10.42 -24.56 -17.38
C SER A 55 11.84 -25.08 -17.09
N SER A 56 12.76 -24.91 -18.04
CA SER A 56 14.18 -25.26 -17.95
C SER A 56 15.00 -24.28 -18.81
N PRO A 57 16.34 -24.21 -18.62
CA PRO A 57 17.21 -23.44 -19.51
C PRO A 57 17.10 -23.95 -20.96
N ILE A 58 17.01 -23.03 -21.93
CA ILE A 58 16.83 -23.29 -23.37
C ILE A 58 17.85 -22.47 -24.18
N ALA A 59 17.93 -22.73 -25.49
CA ALA A 59 18.81 -21.97 -26.39
C ALA A 59 18.44 -20.48 -26.41
N TYR A 60 19.43 -19.60 -26.57
CA TYR A 60 19.29 -18.15 -26.52
C TYR A 60 18.15 -17.63 -27.43
N GLU A 61 18.13 -18.06 -28.70
CA GLU A 61 17.15 -17.60 -29.68
C GLU A 61 15.71 -17.99 -29.28
N ALA A 62 15.55 -19.15 -28.65
CA ALA A 62 14.23 -19.59 -28.16
C ALA A 62 13.81 -18.78 -26.93
N ALA A 63 14.73 -18.51 -26.03
CA ALA A 63 14.49 -17.68 -24.86
C ALA A 63 14.22 -16.22 -25.25
N LEU A 64 14.96 -15.68 -26.23
CA LEU A 64 14.75 -14.34 -26.78
C LEU A 64 13.34 -14.18 -27.37
N LYS A 65 12.87 -15.16 -28.16
CA LYS A 65 11.50 -15.13 -28.68
C LYS A 65 10.44 -15.11 -27.58
N ILE A 66 10.66 -15.81 -26.48
CA ILE A 66 9.76 -15.79 -25.32
C ILE A 66 9.81 -14.42 -24.65
N TYR A 67 10.99 -13.86 -24.46
CA TYR A 67 11.18 -12.52 -23.91
C TYR A 67 10.45 -11.46 -24.75
N ASP A 68 10.70 -11.40 -26.05
CA ASP A 68 10.07 -10.46 -26.98
C ASP A 68 8.54 -10.61 -27.00
N LYS A 69 8.03 -11.85 -26.96
CA LYS A 69 6.59 -12.12 -26.88
C LYS A 69 5.98 -11.54 -25.61
N VAL A 70 6.66 -11.69 -24.47
CA VAL A 70 6.15 -11.14 -23.19
C VAL A 70 6.16 -9.62 -23.23
N VAL A 71 7.23 -8.98 -23.71
CA VAL A 71 7.30 -7.52 -23.87
C VAL A 71 6.15 -7.03 -24.77
N LYS A 72 5.97 -7.64 -25.93
CA LYS A 72 4.90 -7.30 -26.88
C LYS A 72 3.50 -7.49 -26.28
N GLU A 73 3.29 -8.57 -25.53
CA GLU A 73 2.00 -8.80 -24.85
C GLU A 73 1.69 -7.71 -23.82
N LYS A 74 2.70 -7.26 -23.07
CA LYS A 74 2.49 -6.22 -22.05
C LYS A 74 2.29 -4.86 -22.68
N THR A 75 3.07 -4.49 -23.68
CA THR A 75 2.88 -3.21 -24.41
C THR A 75 1.53 -3.14 -25.10
N SER A 76 1.02 -4.23 -25.67
CA SER A 76 -0.33 -4.27 -26.23
C SER A 76 -1.45 -4.15 -25.19
N LYS A 77 -1.15 -4.38 -23.91
CA LYS A 77 -2.06 -4.16 -22.76
C LYS A 77 -1.89 -2.77 -22.10
N GLY A 78 -1.19 -1.85 -22.77
CA GLY A 78 -1.02 -0.48 -22.32
C GLY A 78 0.15 -0.27 -21.36
N TYR A 79 1.01 -1.26 -21.15
CA TYR A 79 2.27 -1.04 -20.44
C TYR A 79 3.25 -0.29 -21.34
N THR A 80 3.99 0.65 -20.78
CA THR A 80 4.99 1.46 -21.47
C THR A 80 6.35 1.30 -20.82
N THR A 81 7.42 1.50 -21.59
CA THR A 81 8.78 1.65 -21.07
C THR A 81 9.02 3.06 -20.55
N ASP A 82 8.17 3.99 -20.97
CA ASP A 82 8.21 5.38 -20.52
C ASP A 82 7.53 5.48 -19.14
N GLN A 83 8.25 6.07 -18.23
CA GLN A 83 7.85 6.21 -16.84
C GLN A 83 7.29 7.61 -16.63
N SER A 84 6.02 7.81 -16.92
CA SER A 84 5.29 8.94 -16.34
C SER A 84 5.04 8.65 -14.84
N GLY A 85 6.11 8.64 -14.04
CA GLY A 85 6.07 8.32 -12.63
C GLY A 85 7.49 8.20 -12.05
N ALA A 86 7.64 8.19 -10.74
CA ALA A 86 8.92 8.09 -10.09
C ALA A 86 9.68 6.82 -10.50
N LEU A 87 10.94 6.99 -10.90
CA LEU A 87 11.86 5.88 -11.14
C LEU A 87 12.11 5.13 -9.84
N TYR A 88 12.05 3.80 -9.87
CA TYR A 88 12.44 2.96 -8.74
C TYR A 88 13.84 2.40 -8.96
N THR A 89 14.66 2.42 -7.90
CA THR A 89 15.95 1.74 -7.88
C THR A 89 15.72 0.30 -7.48
N SER A 90 16.08 -0.64 -8.35
CA SER A 90 16.11 -2.05 -7.99
C SER A 90 17.23 -2.33 -6.99
N THR A 91 16.95 -3.19 -6.02
CA THR A 91 17.95 -3.71 -5.09
C THR A 91 18.26 -5.16 -5.41
N ASP A 92 19.56 -5.51 -5.43
CA ASP A 92 20.05 -6.89 -5.52
C ASP A 92 19.67 -7.73 -4.28
N LEU A 93 19.23 -7.05 -3.20
CA LEU A 93 18.75 -7.65 -1.97
C LEU A 93 17.25 -7.94 -2.01
N ALA A 94 16.52 -7.64 -3.10
CA ALA A 94 15.07 -7.80 -3.18
C ALA A 94 14.61 -9.19 -2.69
N GLY A 95 13.66 -9.17 -1.76
CA GLY A 95 13.12 -10.37 -1.13
C GLY A 95 13.98 -11.00 -0.04
N ARG A 96 15.20 -10.52 0.22
CA ARG A 96 16.01 -10.95 1.37
C ARG A 96 15.51 -10.32 2.66
N VAL A 97 15.68 -11.03 3.76
CA VAL A 97 15.36 -10.54 5.11
C VAL A 97 16.37 -9.48 5.53
N SER A 98 15.86 -8.33 5.98
CA SER A 98 16.69 -7.20 6.42
C SER A 98 17.11 -7.27 7.89
N GLY A 99 16.38 -8.03 8.70
CA GLY A 99 16.47 -8.00 10.17
C GLY A 99 15.57 -6.93 10.81
N GLU A 100 15.02 -5.99 10.02
CA GLU A 100 14.13 -4.94 10.51
C GLU A 100 12.67 -5.35 10.36
N LEU A 101 11.93 -5.38 11.46
CA LEU A 101 10.51 -5.66 11.50
C LEU A 101 9.73 -4.46 12.03
N PRO A 102 8.63 -4.05 11.39
CA PRO A 102 7.84 -2.92 11.83
C PRO A 102 7.03 -3.23 13.09
N GLN A 103 6.75 -2.20 13.88
CA GLN A 103 5.68 -2.23 14.87
C GLN A 103 4.33 -2.18 14.14
N LEU A 104 3.45 -3.11 14.46
CA LEU A 104 2.14 -3.23 13.86
C LEU A 104 1.05 -2.81 14.86
N PRO A 105 0.28 -1.75 14.57
CA PRO A 105 -0.76 -1.29 15.49
C PRO A 105 -1.90 -2.29 15.63
N THR A 106 -2.41 -2.44 16.83
CA THR A 106 -3.58 -3.26 17.17
C THR A 106 -4.85 -2.49 16.81
N LEU A 107 -5.81 -3.13 16.14
CA LEU A 107 -7.10 -2.54 15.81
C LEU A 107 -7.94 -2.38 17.08
N ILE A 108 -8.53 -1.19 17.24
CA ILE A 108 -9.50 -0.88 18.29
C ILE A 108 -10.81 -0.41 17.69
N LEU A 109 -11.88 -0.53 18.47
CA LEU A 109 -13.21 -0.01 18.14
C LEU A 109 -13.37 1.44 18.61
N GLU A 110 -14.39 2.12 18.13
CA GLU A 110 -14.64 3.52 18.43
C GLU A 110 -14.84 3.78 19.94
N GLU A 111 -15.60 2.93 20.60
CA GLU A 111 -15.84 3.02 22.04
C GLU A 111 -14.54 2.87 22.86
N GLN A 112 -13.60 2.11 22.34
CA GLN A 112 -12.29 1.93 22.98
C GLN A 112 -11.37 3.13 22.73
N ALA A 113 -11.51 3.82 21.59
CA ALA A 113 -10.64 4.91 21.21
C ALA A 113 -10.86 6.16 22.08
N ALA A 114 -12.10 6.43 22.50
CA ALA A 114 -12.48 7.65 23.20
C ALA A 114 -11.62 7.92 24.44
N ARG A 115 -11.32 6.92 25.24
CA ARG A 115 -10.52 7.04 26.47
C ARG A 115 -9.10 7.57 26.23
N TYR A 116 -8.50 7.25 25.08
CA TYR A 116 -7.13 7.66 24.75
C TYR A 116 -7.02 9.13 24.34
N PHE A 117 -8.14 9.77 23.98
CA PHE A 117 -8.12 11.20 23.69
C PHE A 117 -7.83 12.03 24.95
N ASP A 118 -8.36 11.62 26.09
CA ASP A 118 -8.16 12.32 27.37
C ASP A 118 -6.89 11.87 28.12
N ASP A 119 -6.32 10.76 27.70
CA ASP A 119 -5.11 10.22 28.32
C ASP A 119 -3.86 10.98 27.80
N PRO A 120 -3.13 11.73 28.68
CA PRO A 120 -1.91 12.44 28.28
C PRO A 120 -0.73 11.53 27.98
N GLY A 121 -0.79 10.25 28.35
CA GLY A 121 0.21 9.23 28.01
C GLY A 121 0.13 8.74 26.56
N TRP A 122 -0.86 9.23 25.77
CA TRP A 122 -1.07 8.82 24.40
C TRP A 122 -1.09 10.01 23.42
N GLY A 123 -0.38 9.86 22.31
CA GLY A 123 -0.44 10.78 21.18
C GLY A 123 -1.22 10.19 20.01
N LEU A 124 -1.72 11.06 19.13
CA LEU A 124 -2.45 10.69 17.92
C LEU A 124 -1.67 11.13 16.67
N GLN A 125 -1.48 10.20 15.74
CA GLN A 125 -0.99 10.45 14.39
C GLN A 125 -2.05 10.04 13.37
N GLU A 126 -2.03 10.67 12.19
CA GLU A 126 -2.79 10.21 11.04
C GLU A 126 -2.42 8.76 10.69
N LYS A 127 -3.39 7.96 10.29
CA LYS A 127 -3.12 6.70 9.62
C LYS A 127 -3.03 6.95 8.12
N ALA A 128 -1.81 7.14 7.64
CA ALA A 128 -1.56 7.28 6.21
C ALA A 128 -1.98 6.01 5.43
N ASP A 129 -2.58 6.20 4.26
CA ASP A 129 -3.01 5.13 3.38
C ASP A 129 -1.91 4.84 2.33
N GLY A 130 -0.97 4.00 2.71
CA GLY A 130 0.20 3.67 1.91
C GLY A 130 0.71 2.27 2.14
N GLU A 131 1.98 2.06 1.83
CA GLU A 131 2.69 0.81 2.07
C GLU A 131 3.71 0.99 3.19
N ASN A 132 3.58 0.21 4.25
CA ASN A 132 4.54 0.27 5.36
C ASN A 132 5.96 -0.01 4.88
N ARG A 133 6.88 0.86 5.26
CA ARG A 133 8.31 0.79 4.97
C ARG A 133 9.15 1.10 6.20
N ILE A 134 10.27 0.41 6.32
CA ILE A 134 11.39 0.86 7.13
C ILE A 134 12.50 1.23 6.17
N LEU A 135 13.02 2.44 6.30
CA LEU A 135 14.18 2.91 5.53
C LEU A 135 15.44 2.77 6.35
N LEU A 136 16.47 2.21 5.71
CA LEU A 136 17.83 2.09 6.24
C LEU A 136 18.70 3.03 5.41
N ILE A 137 19.26 4.04 6.06
CA ILE A 137 20.08 5.09 5.44
C ILE A 137 21.50 4.96 5.98
N GLU A 138 22.46 4.72 5.10
CA GLU A 138 23.90 4.63 5.41
C GLU A 138 24.68 5.46 4.37
N GLY A 139 25.13 6.65 4.78
CA GLY A 139 25.71 7.61 3.84
C GLY A 139 24.73 7.97 2.73
N GLU A 140 25.11 7.74 1.49
CA GLU A 140 24.27 7.96 0.30
C GLU A 140 23.36 6.76 -0.04
N THR A 141 23.57 5.64 0.64
CA THR A 141 22.78 4.42 0.38
C THR A 141 21.47 4.49 1.15
N VAL A 142 20.35 4.35 0.44
CA VAL A 142 19.02 4.18 1.03
C VAL A 142 18.47 2.82 0.60
N ARG A 143 17.99 2.05 1.56
CA ARG A 143 17.30 0.78 1.32
C ARG A 143 15.96 0.80 2.01
N GLY A 144 14.95 0.21 1.38
CA GLY A 144 13.62 0.08 1.94
C GLY A 144 13.25 -1.37 2.23
N THR A 145 12.44 -1.58 3.26
CA THR A 145 11.85 -2.90 3.54
C THR A 145 10.33 -2.80 3.51
N ASN A 146 9.67 -3.91 3.30
CA ASN A 146 8.22 -4.00 3.41
C ASN A 146 7.80 -4.43 4.82
N ARG A 147 6.48 -4.51 5.05
CA ARG A 147 5.86 -4.95 6.31
C ARG A 147 6.35 -6.32 6.82
N ARG A 148 6.94 -7.15 5.95
CA ARG A 148 7.48 -8.47 6.30
C ARG A 148 8.98 -8.41 6.64
N GLY A 149 9.59 -7.24 6.62
CA GLY A 149 11.02 -7.06 6.82
C GLY A 149 11.87 -7.50 5.63
N LEU A 150 11.28 -7.62 4.44
CA LEU A 150 12.01 -7.97 3.22
C LEU A 150 12.41 -6.71 2.47
N PHE A 151 13.64 -6.66 1.96
CA PHE A 151 14.07 -5.58 1.09
C PHE A 151 13.19 -5.48 -0.15
N VAL A 152 12.87 -4.24 -0.54
CA VAL A 152 12.06 -3.88 -1.69
C VAL A 152 12.67 -2.69 -2.42
N ASP A 153 12.26 -2.52 -3.67
CA ASP A 153 12.62 -1.34 -4.46
C ASP A 153 12.03 -0.06 -3.84
N ILE A 154 12.76 1.03 -3.98
CA ILE A 154 12.37 2.36 -3.49
C ILE A 154 12.42 3.38 -4.64
N PRO A 155 11.70 4.52 -4.54
CA PRO A 155 11.82 5.60 -5.51
C PRO A 155 13.27 6.04 -5.70
N GLN A 156 13.70 6.19 -6.95
CA GLN A 156 15.05 6.66 -7.31
C GLN A 156 15.35 8.03 -6.69
N ALA A 157 14.33 8.89 -6.56
CA ALA A 157 14.45 10.21 -5.96
C ALA A 157 14.90 10.20 -4.50
N TRP A 158 14.78 9.06 -3.80
CA TRP A 158 15.23 8.93 -2.41
C TRP A 158 16.71 8.57 -2.30
N VAL A 159 17.30 8.07 -3.38
CA VAL A 159 18.71 7.66 -3.43
C VAL A 159 19.60 8.88 -3.68
N GLY A 160 20.67 9.03 -2.91
CA GLY A 160 21.63 10.13 -3.05
C GLY A 160 21.14 11.51 -2.58
N ALA A 161 19.88 11.65 -2.21
CA ALA A 161 19.32 12.91 -1.70
C ALA A 161 19.50 13.08 -0.17
N THR A 162 20.22 12.17 0.47
CA THR A 162 20.61 12.27 1.87
C THR A 162 21.98 12.92 1.95
N ALA A 163 22.10 14.02 2.70
CA ALA A 163 23.42 14.56 3.05
C ALA A 163 24.22 13.43 3.72
N ALA A 164 25.49 13.28 3.32
CA ALA A 164 26.38 12.25 3.87
C ALA A 164 26.32 12.24 5.41
N ARG A 165 25.59 11.29 5.97
CA ARG A 165 25.40 11.14 7.41
C ARG A 165 26.38 10.10 7.90
N GLN A 166 27.03 10.39 9.01
CA GLN A 166 27.86 9.39 9.66
C GLN A 166 26.96 8.39 10.39
N GLY A 167 27.24 7.10 10.20
CA GLY A 167 26.49 6.02 10.83
C GLY A 167 25.14 5.71 10.14
N ARG A 168 24.53 4.64 10.61
CA ARG A 168 23.25 4.13 10.12
C ARG A 168 22.08 4.89 10.75
N THR A 169 21.07 5.21 9.97
CA THR A 169 19.80 5.78 10.45
C THR A 169 18.65 4.89 9.96
N VAL A 170 17.74 4.52 10.86
CA VAL A 170 16.60 3.63 10.56
C VAL A 170 15.30 4.33 10.89
N ILE A 171 14.45 4.55 9.88
CA ILE A 171 13.21 5.31 9.98
C ILE A 171 12.03 4.43 9.59
N ALA A 172 11.01 4.37 10.44
CA ALA A 172 9.74 3.71 10.12
C ALA A 172 8.73 4.73 9.58
N GLY A 173 8.01 4.33 8.53
CA GLY A 173 7.05 5.21 7.86
C GLY A 173 6.12 4.47 6.92
N GLU A 174 5.37 5.24 6.18
CA GLU A 174 4.46 4.79 5.12
C GLU A 174 4.87 5.42 3.79
N HIS A 175 4.96 4.63 2.74
CA HIS A 175 5.19 5.10 1.37
C HIS A 175 3.85 5.45 0.74
N VAL A 176 3.63 6.71 0.45
CA VAL A 176 2.39 7.26 -0.12
C VAL A 176 2.73 8.07 -1.37
N GLY A 177 2.37 7.57 -2.54
CA GLY A 177 2.76 8.21 -3.81
C GLY A 177 4.29 8.32 -3.93
N ASP A 178 4.81 9.53 -4.06
CA ASP A 178 6.25 9.81 -4.15
C ASP A 178 6.88 10.18 -2.79
N ALA A 179 6.08 10.30 -1.74
CA ALA A 179 6.52 10.73 -0.42
C ALA A 179 6.73 9.55 0.55
N PHE A 180 7.64 9.71 1.49
CA PHE A 180 7.79 8.86 2.65
C PHE A 180 7.27 9.60 3.88
N MET A 181 6.16 9.10 4.43
CA MET A 181 5.48 9.66 5.60
C MET A 181 6.05 9.02 6.86
N ALA A 182 7.04 9.66 7.46
CA ALA A 182 7.76 9.14 8.62
C ALA A 182 6.94 9.28 9.90
N PHE A 183 6.93 8.24 10.75
CA PHE A 183 6.19 8.24 12.02
C PHE A 183 7.00 7.74 13.22
N ASP A 184 8.15 7.10 13.03
CA ASP A 184 9.02 6.64 14.13
C ASP A 184 10.50 6.59 13.70
N LEU A 185 11.44 6.74 14.65
CA LEU A 185 12.88 6.65 14.42
C LEU A 185 13.45 5.55 15.32
N LEU A 186 14.09 4.56 14.70
CA LEU A 186 14.55 3.37 15.39
C LEU A 186 16.05 3.38 15.68
N GLU A 187 16.82 4.08 14.84
CA GLU A 187 18.26 4.23 14.98
C GLU A 187 18.70 5.57 14.40
N LEU A 188 19.61 6.24 15.05
CA LEU A 188 20.15 7.53 14.61
C LEU A 188 21.68 7.51 14.71
N HIS A 189 22.38 7.69 13.58
CA HIS A 189 23.84 7.70 13.49
C HIS A 189 24.53 6.47 14.08
N GLY A 190 23.86 5.30 14.04
CA GLY A 190 24.35 4.05 14.61
C GLY A 190 23.95 3.83 16.08
N GLU A 191 23.31 4.79 16.71
CA GLU A 191 22.75 4.64 18.05
C GLU A 191 21.35 4.01 17.96
N ASP A 192 21.15 2.87 18.62
CA ASP A 192 19.85 2.18 18.69
C ASP A 192 18.91 2.90 19.67
N LEU A 193 17.83 3.44 19.15
CA LEU A 193 16.82 4.17 19.91
C LEU A 193 15.59 3.31 20.27
N ARG A 194 15.54 2.03 19.91
CA ARG A 194 14.35 1.18 20.12
C ARG A 194 13.97 1.05 21.59
N GLY A 195 14.94 1.11 22.48
CA GLY A 195 14.72 1.10 23.93
C GLY A 195 14.21 2.40 24.53
N ALA A 196 14.35 3.53 23.83
CA ALA A 196 13.91 4.83 24.31
C ALA A 196 12.38 5.00 24.20
N PRO A 197 11.75 5.89 25.01
CA PRO A 197 10.36 6.28 24.89
C PRO A 197 10.01 6.77 23.47
N PHE A 198 8.79 6.49 23.02
CA PHE A 198 8.35 6.94 21.68
C PHE A 198 8.47 8.47 21.51
N ILE A 199 8.11 9.23 22.54
CA ILE A 199 8.18 10.71 22.47
C ILE A 199 9.60 11.23 22.22
N GLU A 200 10.62 10.59 22.77
CA GLU A 200 12.03 10.94 22.55
C GLU A 200 12.45 10.58 21.12
N ARG A 201 12.12 9.37 20.65
CA ARG A 201 12.37 8.94 19.27
C ARG A 201 11.71 9.88 18.26
N PHE A 202 10.47 10.28 18.54
CA PHE A 202 9.74 11.23 17.70
C PHE A 202 10.37 12.63 17.69
N GLY A 203 10.90 13.08 18.83
CA GLY A 203 11.66 14.33 18.92
C GLY A 203 12.89 14.34 17.99
N HIS A 204 13.65 13.26 17.98
CA HIS A 204 14.77 13.07 17.04
C HIS A 204 14.28 12.97 15.58
N LEU A 205 13.17 12.26 15.32
CA LEU A 205 12.59 12.14 13.98
C LEU A 205 12.25 13.49 13.36
N ARG A 206 11.70 14.43 14.12
CA ARG A 206 11.39 15.78 13.65
C ARG A 206 12.62 16.48 13.06
N THR A 207 13.75 16.38 13.77
CA THR A 207 15.03 16.97 13.30
C THR A 207 15.52 16.28 12.02
N VAL A 208 15.40 14.95 11.94
CA VAL A 208 15.80 14.18 10.77
C VAL A 208 14.92 14.52 9.56
N ALA A 209 13.59 14.58 9.74
CA ALA A 209 12.64 14.88 8.67
C ALA A 209 12.88 16.26 8.04
N LEU A 210 13.20 17.26 8.84
CA LEU A 210 13.51 18.61 8.33
C LEU A 210 14.77 18.68 7.44
N SER A 211 15.63 17.69 7.50
CA SER A 211 16.90 17.66 6.74
C SER A 211 16.87 16.80 5.47
N ILE A 212 15.74 16.15 5.17
CA ILE A 212 15.57 15.28 4.01
C ILE A 212 14.27 15.65 3.29
N SER A 213 14.37 16.26 2.13
CA SER A 213 13.25 16.92 1.44
C SER A 213 12.11 15.99 0.99
N TRP A 214 12.37 14.71 0.79
CA TRP A 214 11.35 13.72 0.39
C TRP A 214 10.74 12.97 1.58
N ILE A 215 11.16 13.30 2.82
CA ILE A 215 10.53 12.80 4.04
C ILE A 215 9.52 13.83 4.54
N SER A 216 8.28 13.40 4.68
CA SER A 216 7.23 14.15 5.37
C SER A 216 6.98 13.55 6.74
N LEU A 217 6.86 14.38 7.76
CA LEU A 217 6.59 13.93 9.11
C LEU A 217 5.07 13.72 9.29
N LEU A 218 4.65 12.58 9.80
CA LEU A 218 3.29 12.44 10.35
C LEU A 218 3.23 13.13 11.71
N GLU A 219 2.54 14.25 11.76
CA GLU A 219 2.43 15.07 12.97
C GLU A 219 1.82 14.29 14.14
N LEU A 220 2.24 14.63 15.35
CA LEU A 220 1.82 14.00 16.59
C LEU A 220 1.04 14.99 17.45
N GLU A 221 -0.26 14.72 17.62
CA GLU A 221 -1.13 15.49 18.51
C GLU A 221 -1.07 14.93 19.94
N LEU A 222 -0.77 15.79 20.89
CA LEU A 222 -0.55 15.41 22.30
C LEU A 222 -1.70 15.80 23.21
N THR A 223 -2.34 16.95 22.94
CA THR A 223 -3.41 17.45 23.79
C THR A 223 -4.75 16.79 23.48
N ALA A 224 -5.63 16.68 24.47
CA ALA A 224 -6.96 16.10 24.29
C ALA A 224 -7.76 16.84 23.19
N GLU A 225 -7.70 18.18 23.18
CA GLU A 225 -8.35 18.99 22.16
C GLU A 225 -7.72 18.77 20.77
N GLY A 226 -6.39 18.79 20.66
CA GLY A 226 -5.67 18.54 19.41
C GLY A 226 -5.99 17.16 18.81
N LYS A 227 -6.00 16.12 19.65
CA LYS A 227 -6.37 14.75 19.22
C LYS A 227 -7.80 14.70 18.66
N ARG A 228 -8.77 15.31 19.33
CA ARG A 228 -10.17 15.37 18.86
C ARG A 228 -10.30 16.16 17.57
N ARG A 229 -9.69 17.35 17.51
CA ARG A 229 -9.67 18.19 16.32
C ARG A 229 -9.07 17.41 15.14
N ARG A 230 -7.88 16.80 15.31
CA ARG A 230 -7.22 16.05 14.22
C ARG A 230 -8.04 14.86 13.77
N ALA A 231 -8.64 14.10 14.68
CA ALA A 231 -9.52 12.99 14.32
C ALA A 231 -10.74 13.45 13.50
N ALA A 232 -11.35 14.59 13.86
CA ALA A 232 -12.46 15.18 13.10
C ALA A 232 -12.03 15.68 11.72
N GLU A 233 -10.87 16.34 11.61
CA GLU A 233 -10.27 16.77 10.33
C GLU A 233 -10.02 15.58 9.40
N LEU A 234 -9.41 14.51 9.93
CA LEU A 234 -9.13 13.28 9.17
C LEU A 234 -10.44 12.62 8.70
N LEU A 235 -11.46 12.60 9.54
CA LEU A 235 -12.78 12.09 9.15
C LEU A 235 -13.39 12.94 8.03
N ALA A 236 -13.37 14.26 8.16
CA ALA A 236 -13.89 15.19 7.15
C ALA A 236 -13.13 15.12 5.82
N ALA A 237 -11.80 14.92 5.89
CA ALA A 237 -10.94 14.72 4.72
C ALA A 237 -11.03 13.30 4.12
N HIS A 238 -11.92 12.45 4.63
CA HIS A 238 -12.03 11.04 4.21
C HIS A 238 -10.73 10.23 4.34
N GLY A 239 -9.89 10.55 5.32
CA GLY A 239 -8.70 9.80 5.65
C GLY A 239 -9.00 8.35 6.04
N GLU A 240 -7.97 7.50 6.11
CA GLU A 240 -8.14 6.08 6.46
C GLU A 240 -8.52 5.89 7.95
N GLY A 241 -8.01 6.76 8.83
CA GLY A 241 -8.17 6.67 10.26
C GLY A 241 -7.03 7.37 11.01
N TYR A 242 -6.76 6.91 12.22
CA TYR A 242 -5.65 7.41 13.02
C TYR A 242 -4.95 6.27 13.78
N VAL A 243 -3.73 6.56 14.24
CA VAL A 243 -2.93 5.69 15.10
C VAL A 243 -2.68 6.40 16.43
N LEU A 244 -2.96 5.72 17.52
CA LEU A 244 -2.65 6.15 18.87
C LEU A 244 -1.34 5.50 19.32
N LYS A 245 -0.42 6.27 19.89
CA LYS A 245 0.90 5.84 20.34
C LYS A 245 1.06 6.12 21.82
N ALA A 246 1.43 5.10 22.60
CA ALA A 246 1.86 5.28 23.99
C ALA A 246 3.19 6.02 23.99
N LEU A 247 3.24 7.19 24.63
CA LEU A 247 4.37 8.13 24.53
C LEU A 247 5.64 7.65 25.24
N ASP A 248 5.50 6.91 26.32
CA ASP A 248 6.57 6.38 27.15
C ASP A 248 7.05 4.98 26.73
N ALA A 249 6.39 4.37 25.75
CA ALA A 249 6.66 2.99 25.36
C ALA A 249 7.93 2.86 24.51
N PRO A 250 8.74 1.82 24.71
CA PRO A 250 9.79 1.44 23.79
C PRO A 250 9.19 0.89 22.48
N PHE A 251 10.00 0.81 21.45
CA PHE A 251 9.62 0.16 20.21
C PHE A 251 9.53 -1.36 20.40
N ALA A 252 8.43 -1.94 19.92
CA ALA A 252 8.24 -3.39 19.91
C ALA A 252 7.88 -3.84 18.49
N ALA A 253 8.75 -4.64 17.87
CA ALA A 253 8.49 -5.24 16.58
C ALA A 253 7.26 -6.16 16.61
N GLY A 254 6.52 -6.21 15.50
CA GLY A 254 5.29 -6.98 15.42
C GLY A 254 4.08 -6.28 16.06
N ARG A 255 3.05 -7.03 16.40
CA ARG A 255 1.82 -6.46 16.96
C ARG A 255 2.04 -6.00 18.38
N SER A 256 1.70 -4.75 18.67
CA SER A 256 1.94 -4.11 19.96
C SER A 256 0.68 -3.47 20.52
N ALA A 257 0.54 -3.51 21.85
CA ALA A 257 -0.49 -2.80 22.58
C ALA A 257 -0.14 -1.32 22.81
N SER A 258 1.12 -0.91 22.63
CA SER A 258 1.57 0.49 22.70
C SER A 258 1.31 1.29 21.41
N SER A 259 0.79 0.63 20.37
CA SER A 259 0.38 1.27 19.12
C SER A 259 -0.98 0.73 18.72
N LEU A 260 -1.98 1.60 18.64
CA LEU A 260 -3.37 1.25 18.38
C LEU A 260 -3.84 1.98 17.14
N LYS A 261 -4.64 1.33 16.30
CA LYS A 261 -5.23 1.97 15.12
C LYS A 261 -6.75 1.94 15.17
N PHE A 262 -7.34 3.03 14.79
CA PHE A 262 -8.76 3.15 14.48
C PHE A 262 -8.92 3.42 12.98
N LYS A 263 -9.90 2.77 12.36
CA LYS A 263 -10.21 2.97 10.93
C LYS A 263 -11.63 3.47 10.76
N PHE A 264 -11.78 4.48 9.92
CA PHE A 264 -13.09 5.05 9.58
C PHE A 264 -13.87 4.19 8.56
N ASN A 265 -13.80 2.89 8.61
CA ASN A 265 -14.51 2.02 7.66
C ASN A 265 -16.02 2.06 7.90
N GLN A 266 -16.78 1.99 6.79
CA GLN A 266 -18.22 1.78 6.76
C GLN A 266 -18.52 0.36 6.27
N SER A 267 -19.75 -0.11 6.48
CA SER A 267 -20.23 -1.33 5.83
C SER A 267 -21.65 -1.15 5.31
N ALA A 268 -22.00 -1.95 4.30
CA ALA A 268 -23.34 -2.02 3.74
C ALA A 268 -23.67 -3.45 3.32
N THR A 269 -24.92 -3.85 3.48
CA THR A 269 -25.45 -5.11 2.94
C THR A 269 -25.85 -4.86 1.49
N CYS A 270 -25.07 -5.43 0.56
CA CYS A 270 -25.22 -5.24 -0.88
C CYS A 270 -25.77 -6.49 -1.57
N GLU A 271 -26.49 -6.30 -2.67
CA GLU A 271 -26.90 -7.39 -3.56
C GLU A 271 -25.80 -7.70 -4.58
N VAL A 272 -25.48 -8.97 -4.80
CA VAL A 272 -24.59 -9.41 -5.87
C VAL A 272 -25.32 -9.24 -7.20
N ILE A 273 -24.84 -8.34 -8.06
CA ILE A 273 -25.45 -8.04 -9.36
C ILE A 273 -24.79 -8.77 -10.52
N ARG A 274 -23.55 -9.25 -10.34
CA ARG A 274 -22.81 -10.03 -11.33
C ARG A 274 -21.69 -10.83 -10.70
N VAL A 275 -21.50 -12.06 -11.16
CA VAL A 275 -20.33 -12.88 -10.86
C VAL A 275 -19.29 -12.69 -11.96
N ASN A 276 -18.05 -12.34 -11.60
CA ASN A 276 -16.97 -12.11 -12.56
C ASN A 276 -16.18 -13.39 -12.83
N ALA A 277 -15.42 -13.40 -13.95
CA ALA A 277 -14.58 -14.54 -14.33
C ALA A 277 -13.47 -14.89 -13.33
N GLN A 278 -13.00 -13.90 -12.56
CA GLN A 278 -12.10 -14.11 -11.42
C GLN A 278 -12.92 -14.17 -10.14
N ARG A 279 -12.30 -14.62 -9.03
CA ARG A 279 -12.98 -14.71 -7.72
C ARG A 279 -13.40 -13.34 -7.17
N SER A 280 -14.32 -12.68 -7.88
CA SER A 280 -14.92 -11.42 -7.45
C SER A 280 -16.37 -11.35 -7.92
N VAL A 281 -17.16 -10.53 -7.24
CA VAL A 281 -18.53 -10.22 -7.61
C VAL A 281 -18.73 -8.72 -7.72
N ALA A 282 -19.56 -8.27 -8.65
CA ALA A 282 -20.05 -6.91 -8.66
C ALA A 282 -21.20 -6.81 -7.66
N VAL A 283 -21.23 -5.73 -6.89
CA VAL A 283 -22.24 -5.49 -5.85
C VAL A 283 -22.98 -4.20 -6.11
N GLY A 284 -24.24 -4.15 -5.73
CA GLY A 284 -25.08 -2.98 -5.89
C GLY A 284 -26.06 -2.78 -4.75
N LEU A 285 -26.64 -1.58 -4.72
CA LEU A 285 -27.70 -1.15 -3.80
C LEU A 285 -28.81 -0.46 -4.59
N ARG A 286 -30.04 -0.56 -4.12
CA ARG A 286 -31.20 0.10 -4.75
C ARG A 286 -31.26 1.56 -4.30
N ASP A 287 -31.46 2.46 -5.25
CA ASP A 287 -31.77 3.86 -4.93
C ASP A 287 -33.24 4.05 -4.49
N GLU A 288 -33.64 5.28 -4.20
CA GLU A 288 -34.99 5.61 -3.78
C GLU A 288 -36.05 5.31 -4.86
N ALA A 289 -35.65 5.26 -6.14
CA ALA A 289 -36.52 4.89 -7.25
C ALA A 289 -36.57 3.37 -7.49
N GLY A 290 -35.83 2.59 -6.70
CA GLY A 290 -35.70 1.13 -6.82
C GLY A 290 -34.72 0.68 -7.90
N ALA A 291 -34.02 1.61 -8.57
CA ALA A 291 -33.01 1.27 -9.57
C ALA A 291 -31.73 0.74 -8.92
N MET A 292 -31.12 -0.28 -9.52
CA MET A 292 -29.88 -0.88 -9.03
C MET A 292 -28.67 -0.01 -9.39
N VAL A 293 -27.94 0.46 -8.40
CA VAL A 293 -26.70 1.23 -8.53
C VAL A 293 -25.50 0.32 -8.34
N ASP A 294 -24.67 0.16 -9.38
CA ASP A 294 -23.41 -0.61 -9.34
C ASP A 294 -22.39 0.12 -8.45
N LEU A 295 -21.94 -0.52 -7.37
CA LEU A 295 -20.98 -0.01 -6.41
C LEU A 295 -19.58 -0.61 -6.55
N GLY A 296 -19.35 -1.36 -7.62
CA GLY A 296 -18.05 -1.92 -7.98
C GLY A 296 -17.90 -3.39 -7.66
N ASN A 297 -16.65 -3.86 -7.75
CA ASN A 297 -16.32 -5.26 -7.55
C ASN A 297 -15.68 -5.48 -6.19
N VAL A 298 -16.02 -6.61 -5.55
CA VAL A 298 -15.37 -7.06 -4.33
C VAL A 298 -14.80 -8.47 -4.53
N THR A 299 -13.57 -8.69 -4.10
CA THR A 299 -12.91 -10.01 -4.19
C THR A 299 -13.46 -10.92 -3.09
N VAL A 300 -13.92 -12.10 -3.48
CA VAL A 300 -14.36 -13.14 -2.55
C VAL A 300 -13.15 -13.97 -2.11
N PRO A 301 -12.88 -14.10 -0.80
CA PRO A 301 -11.75 -14.88 -0.29
C PRO A 301 -11.78 -16.35 -0.76
N PRO A 302 -10.61 -17.00 -0.95
CA PRO A 302 -10.56 -18.39 -1.45
C PRO A 302 -11.29 -19.42 -0.58
N ASN A 303 -11.39 -19.16 0.72
CA ASN A 303 -12.07 -20.00 1.70
C ASN A 303 -13.59 -19.78 1.77
N GLU A 304 -14.12 -18.83 1.01
CA GLU A 304 -15.56 -18.52 0.95
C GLU A 304 -16.17 -19.08 -0.34
N ALA A 305 -17.44 -19.52 -0.26
CA ALA A 305 -18.19 -19.89 -1.46
C ALA A 305 -18.46 -18.64 -2.31
N LEU A 306 -18.32 -18.76 -3.64
CA LEU A 306 -18.64 -17.66 -4.53
C LEU A 306 -20.17 -17.43 -4.53
N PRO A 307 -20.67 -16.26 -4.08
CA PRO A 307 -22.12 -16.03 -4.00
C PRO A 307 -22.74 -15.88 -5.39
N ALA A 308 -23.95 -16.40 -5.55
CA ALA A 308 -24.73 -16.25 -6.78
C ALA A 308 -25.29 -14.81 -6.92
N VAL A 309 -25.71 -14.45 -8.14
CA VAL A 309 -26.44 -13.20 -8.38
C VAL A 309 -27.73 -13.20 -7.55
N GLY A 310 -28.05 -12.06 -6.94
CA GLY A 310 -29.17 -11.90 -6.00
C GLY A 310 -28.85 -12.23 -4.56
N THR A 311 -27.69 -12.82 -4.26
CA THR A 311 -27.25 -13.06 -2.87
C THR A 311 -26.91 -11.75 -2.19
N LEU A 312 -27.35 -11.59 -0.94
CA LEU A 312 -26.95 -10.45 -0.11
C LEU A 312 -25.61 -10.74 0.58
N VAL A 313 -24.72 -9.76 0.53
CA VAL A 313 -23.36 -9.85 1.07
C VAL A 313 -23.01 -8.58 1.85
N GLU A 314 -22.32 -8.74 2.96
CA GLU A 314 -21.76 -7.60 3.69
C GLU A 314 -20.47 -7.13 3.02
N VAL A 315 -20.41 -5.86 2.69
CA VAL A 315 -19.23 -5.21 2.09
C VAL A 315 -18.78 -4.08 3.00
N ARG A 316 -17.57 -4.18 3.52
CA ARG A 316 -16.90 -3.09 4.21
C ARG A 316 -16.17 -2.24 3.17
N TYR A 317 -16.29 -0.90 3.29
CA TYR A 317 -15.66 0.06 2.39
C TYR A 317 -15.16 1.28 3.20
N LEU A 318 -14.30 2.09 2.60
CA LEU A 318 -13.79 3.30 3.23
C LEU A 318 -14.75 4.49 3.02
N TYR A 319 -15.11 4.74 1.77
CA TYR A 319 -16.11 5.74 1.33
C TYR A 319 -16.63 5.37 -0.05
N ARG A 320 -17.56 6.15 -0.58
CA ARG A 320 -18.03 6.09 -1.96
C ARG A 320 -17.85 7.47 -2.61
N TYR A 321 -17.44 7.52 -3.87
CA TYR A 321 -17.54 8.76 -4.63
C TYR A 321 -18.99 9.04 -5.02
N ALA A 322 -19.40 10.34 -5.03
CA ALA A 322 -20.71 10.72 -5.54
C ALA A 322 -20.91 10.17 -6.96
N GLY A 323 -21.97 9.39 -7.17
CA GLY A 323 -22.24 8.68 -8.43
C GLY A 323 -21.24 7.56 -8.77
N GLY A 324 -20.26 7.28 -7.91
CA GLY A 324 -19.18 6.32 -8.14
C GLY A 324 -19.30 5.01 -7.37
N LYS A 325 -18.20 4.29 -7.29
CA LYS A 325 -18.06 2.98 -6.66
C LYS A 325 -17.50 3.10 -5.25
N PHE A 326 -17.55 2.00 -4.50
CA PHE A 326 -16.89 1.89 -3.21
C PHE A 326 -15.37 1.95 -3.34
N GLU A 327 -14.75 2.68 -2.45
CA GLU A 327 -13.30 2.71 -2.29
C GLU A 327 -12.86 1.64 -1.29
N GLN A 328 -11.84 0.86 -1.65
CA GLN A 328 -11.30 -0.26 -0.87
C GLN A 328 -12.37 -1.25 -0.37
N PRO A 329 -13.26 -1.77 -1.22
CA PRO A 329 -14.30 -2.69 -0.79
C PRO A 329 -13.70 -4.03 -0.37
N VAL A 330 -14.19 -4.55 0.76
CA VAL A 330 -13.78 -5.84 1.33
C VAL A 330 -15.01 -6.69 1.60
N TYR A 331 -15.05 -7.88 1.03
CA TYR A 331 -16.08 -8.89 1.29
C TYR A 331 -16.01 -9.36 2.75
N LYS A 332 -17.16 -9.42 3.42
CA LYS A 332 -17.26 -9.81 4.83
C LYS A 332 -18.11 -11.05 5.07
N GLY A 333 -18.74 -11.58 4.03
CA GLY A 333 -19.57 -12.79 4.10
C GLY A 333 -20.95 -12.58 3.51
N GLN A 334 -21.69 -13.69 3.35
CA GLN A 334 -23.09 -13.65 2.95
C GLN A 334 -23.98 -13.23 4.13
N ARG A 335 -25.08 -12.59 3.82
CA ARG A 335 -26.10 -12.09 4.78
C ARG A 335 -27.44 -12.79 4.56
N PRO A 336 -27.55 -14.09 4.93
CA PRO A 336 -28.80 -14.83 4.80
C PRO A 336 -29.90 -14.36 5.77
N ASP A 337 -29.54 -13.54 6.74
CA ASP A 337 -30.40 -12.88 7.73
C ASP A 337 -31.08 -11.60 7.23
N MET A 338 -30.67 -11.10 6.02
CA MET A 338 -31.16 -9.87 5.44
C MET A 338 -32.02 -10.14 4.19
N THR A 339 -32.84 -9.17 3.81
CA THR A 339 -33.71 -9.23 2.63
C THR A 339 -33.32 -8.19 1.57
N ALA A 340 -33.84 -8.33 0.35
CA ALA A 340 -33.56 -7.36 -0.73
C ALA A 340 -34.00 -5.92 -0.39
N GLU A 341 -34.94 -5.76 0.55
CA GLU A 341 -35.41 -4.46 1.04
C GLU A 341 -34.36 -3.76 1.90
N ASP A 342 -33.42 -4.51 2.47
CA ASP A 342 -32.32 -3.97 3.27
C ASP A 342 -31.18 -3.45 2.39
N ALA A 343 -31.11 -3.88 1.11
CA ALA A 343 -30.03 -3.52 0.17
C ALA A 343 -30.29 -2.17 -0.51
N VAL A 344 -30.38 -1.10 0.29
CA VAL A 344 -30.73 0.27 -0.13
C VAL A 344 -29.54 1.22 -0.05
N LEU A 345 -29.47 2.18 -1.00
CA LEU A 345 -28.36 3.11 -1.13
C LEU A 345 -28.22 4.07 0.06
N SER A 346 -29.30 4.32 0.81
CA SER A 346 -29.27 5.14 2.04
C SER A 346 -28.39 4.61 3.15
N GLN A 347 -27.99 3.32 3.11
CA GLN A 347 -26.95 2.77 4.00
C GLN A 347 -25.58 3.45 3.80
N VAL A 348 -25.35 4.02 2.61
CA VAL A 348 -24.05 4.64 2.27
C VAL A 348 -24.02 6.07 2.74
N THR A 349 -23.52 6.29 3.96
CA THR A 349 -23.49 7.61 4.60
C THR A 349 -22.22 8.39 4.32
N ARG A 350 -21.14 7.71 3.88
CA ARG A 350 -19.85 8.34 3.66
C ARG A 350 -19.57 8.49 2.16
N ILE A 351 -19.91 9.67 1.66
CA ILE A 351 -19.79 10.04 0.25
C ILE A 351 -18.72 11.13 0.10
N LYS A 352 -17.80 10.93 -0.84
CA LYS A 352 -16.77 11.89 -1.24
C LYS A 352 -17.12 12.52 -2.58
N ASP A 353 -17.04 13.85 -2.67
CA ASP A 353 -17.17 14.54 -3.94
C ASP A 353 -15.91 14.43 -4.79
N ARG A 354 -16.06 14.11 -6.07
CA ARG A 354 -14.94 14.06 -7.03
C ARG A 354 -14.32 15.44 -7.29
N SER A 355 -15.06 16.51 -7.09
CA SER A 355 -14.57 17.88 -7.28
C SER A 355 -13.54 18.33 -6.25
N ALA A 356 -13.31 17.56 -5.17
CA ALA A 356 -12.29 17.84 -4.17
C ALA A 356 -10.92 17.18 -4.50
N VAL A 357 -10.85 16.35 -5.53
CA VAL A 357 -9.59 15.84 -6.11
C VAL A 357 -9.35 16.70 -7.36
N GLY A 358 -8.36 17.58 -7.30
CA GLY A 358 -8.06 18.53 -8.38
C GLY A 358 -7.98 17.86 -9.75
N ASP A 359 -8.35 18.61 -10.79
CA ASP A 359 -8.35 18.24 -12.22
C ASP A 359 -6.94 17.98 -12.81
N ASP A 360 -6.00 17.48 -12.05
CA ASP A 360 -4.62 17.24 -12.49
C ASP A 360 -4.34 15.81 -13.00
N GLU A 361 -5.37 14.98 -13.23
CA GLU A 361 -5.19 13.64 -13.79
C GLU A 361 -6.14 13.33 -14.95
N VAL A 362 -6.27 14.22 -15.93
CA VAL A 362 -6.77 13.88 -17.28
C VAL A 362 -6.06 14.75 -18.32
N ALA A 363 -4.92 14.34 -18.77
CA ALA A 363 -4.38 14.68 -20.08
C ALA A 363 -3.46 13.56 -20.57
#